data_841966c0f3f8a8826e2a12e0a5fdc5ca
#
_entry.id   841966c0f3f8a8826e2a12e0a5fdc5ca
#
_cell.length_a   1.000
_cell.length_b   1.000
_cell.length_c   1.000
_cell.angle_alpha   90.00
_cell.angle_beta   90.00
_cell.angle_gamma   90.00
#
_symmetry.space_group_name_H-M   'P 1'
#
loop_
_entity.id
_entity.type
_entity.pdbx_description
1 polymer ?
#
loop_
_entity_poly.entity_id
_entity_poly.type
_entity_poly.pdbx_seq_one_letter_code
_entity_poly.pdbx_strand_id
1 'polypeptide(L)'
;MQKLTDQQLQQALSTLPNWTLKNGELVQESTFKDFVAAMAFVNDVAQLAEAAGHHPDIDIRYNRVRLALVTHDAGGITQNDAALAQKINNLRA
;
A
#
# COMPACT_ATOMS: atom_id res chain seq x y z
N MET A 1 14.37 10.38 -5.02
CA MET A 1 13.50 9.67 -5.97
C MET A 1 12.41 10.61 -6.45
N GLN A 2 12.06 10.54 -7.71
CA GLN A 2 11.07 11.45 -8.30
C GLN A 2 9.66 10.90 -8.19
N LYS A 3 8.70 11.82 -8.04
CA LYS A 3 7.28 11.46 -8.15
C LYS A 3 7.01 10.87 -9.53
N LEU A 4 6.09 9.92 -9.57
CA LEU A 4 5.56 9.44 -10.85
C LEU A 4 4.78 10.56 -11.53
N THR A 5 4.86 10.63 -12.86
CA THR A 5 3.99 11.51 -13.63
C THR A 5 2.55 10.97 -13.57
N ASP A 6 1.57 11.80 -13.95
CA ASP A 6 0.17 11.35 -14.00
C ASP A 6 0.01 10.12 -14.88
N GLN A 7 0.69 10.08 -16.02
CA GLN A 7 0.63 8.95 -16.94
C GLN A 7 1.24 7.69 -16.30
N GLN A 8 2.42 7.83 -15.66
CA GLN A 8 3.06 6.70 -14.97
C GLN A 8 2.18 6.18 -13.84
N LEU A 9 1.54 7.08 -13.10
CA LEU A 9 0.64 6.70 -12.01
C LEU A 9 -0.57 5.95 -12.53
N GLN A 10 -1.17 6.39 -13.64
CA GLN A 10 -2.28 5.67 -14.25
C GLN A 10 -1.88 4.27 -14.71
N GLN A 11 -0.69 4.14 -15.29
CA GLN A 11 -0.16 2.83 -15.68
C GLN A 11 0.06 1.93 -14.47
N ALA A 12 0.62 2.47 -13.39
CA ALA A 12 0.83 1.72 -12.16
C ALA A 12 -0.50 1.23 -11.58
N LEU A 13 -1.49 2.11 -11.50
CA LEU A 13 -2.81 1.75 -10.97
C LEU A 13 -3.49 0.66 -11.79
N SER A 14 -3.25 0.62 -13.10
CA SER A 14 -3.85 -0.42 -13.96
C SER A 14 -3.37 -1.83 -13.61
N THR A 15 -2.22 -1.94 -12.95
CA THR A 15 -1.65 -3.24 -12.52
C THR A 15 -1.80 -3.49 -11.03
N LEU A 16 -2.49 -2.60 -10.31
CA LEU A 16 -2.63 -2.67 -8.85
C LEU A 16 -4.11 -2.76 -8.46
N PRO A 17 -4.75 -3.93 -8.69
CA PRO A 17 -6.13 -4.09 -8.24
C PRO A 17 -6.22 -3.84 -6.74
N ASN A 18 -7.33 -3.31 -6.29
CA ASN A 18 -7.63 -2.98 -4.88
C ASN A 18 -6.91 -1.76 -4.34
N TRP A 19 -6.08 -1.10 -5.14
CA TRP A 19 -5.47 0.17 -4.75
C TRP A 19 -6.14 1.32 -5.50
N THR A 20 -6.38 2.42 -4.79
CA THR A 20 -6.96 3.64 -5.37
C THR A 20 -6.09 4.83 -4.99
N LEU A 21 -6.23 5.89 -5.76
CA LEU A 21 -5.57 7.17 -5.46
C LEU A 21 -6.53 8.02 -4.65
N LYS A 22 -6.14 8.39 -3.43
CA LYS A 22 -6.93 9.30 -2.57
C LYS A 22 -6.00 10.31 -1.94
N ASN A 23 -6.29 11.59 -2.11
CA ASN A 23 -5.53 12.68 -1.48
C ASN A 23 -4.03 12.57 -1.73
N GLY A 24 -3.64 12.14 -2.93
CA GLY A 24 -2.22 12.02 -3.30
C GLY A 24 -1.52 10.80 -2.74
N GLU A 25 -2.26 9.83 -2.21
CA GLU A 25 -1.70 8.60 -1.66
C GLU A 25 -2.32 7.38 -2.35
N LEU A 26 -1.57 6.28 -2.39
CA LEU A 26 -2.13 4.98 -2.78
C LEU A 26 -2.77 4.35 -1.56
N VAL A 27 -4.05 4.02 -1.67
CA VAL A 27 -4.84 3.52 -0.54
C VAL A 27 -5.46 2.17 -0.88
N GLN A 28 -5.37 1.23 0.06
CA GLN A 28 -6.07 -0.05 -0.01
C GLN A 28 -6.84 -0.26 1.28
N GLU A 29 -8.11 -0.67 1.16
CA GLU A 29 -8.91 -1.07 2.31
C GLU A 29 -9.30 -2.53 2.14
N SER A 30 -9.11 -3.31 3.21
CA SER A 30 -9.37 -4.75 3.20
C SER A 30 -10.16 -5.15 4.44
N THR A 31 -11.09 -6.10 4.26
CA THR A 31 -11.88 -6.65 5.37
C THR A 31 -11.54 -8.12 5.52
N PHE A 32 -11.31 -8.54 6.76
CA PHE A 32 -10.96 -9.91 7.10
C PHE A 32 -12.08 -10.54 7.92
N LYS A 33 -12.00 -11.85 8.19
CA LYS A 33 -13.04 -12.50 8.95
C LYS A 33 -13.06 -12.11 10.42
N ASP A 34 -11.90 -11.75 10.98
CA ASP A 34 -11.77 -11.34 12.38
C ASP A 34 -10.48 -10.55 12.59
N PHE A 35 -10.25 -10.15 13.84
CA PHE A 35 -9.07 -9.37 14.21
C PHE A 35 -7.77 -10.16 14.04
N VAL A 36 -7.79 -11.46 14.36
CA VAL A 36 -6.58 -12.29 14.23
C VAL A 36 -6.12 -12.35 12.77
N ALA A 37 -7.06 -12.56 11.83
CA ALA A 37 -6.73 -12.57 10.41
C ALA A 37 -6.24 -11.21 9.94
N ALA A 38 -6.84 -10.12 10.42
CA ALA A 38 -6.39 -8.76 10.09
C ALA A 38 -4.96 -8.54 10.57
N MET A 39 -4.63 -8.94 11.79
CA MET A 39 -3.30 -8.77 12.34
C MET A 39 -2.26 -9.63 11.65
N ALA A 40 -2.63 -10.84 11.23
CA ALA A 40 -1.72 -11.68 10.45
C ALA A 40 -1.31 -10.97 9.14
N PHE A 41 -2.27 -10.37 8.46
CA PHE A 41 -2.01 -9.59 7.25
C PHE A 41 -1.10 -8.39 7.57
N VAL A 42 -1.41 -7.64 8.62
CA VAL A 42 -0.63 -6.46 9.02
C VAL A 42 0.81 -6.85 9.34
N ASN A 43 1.03 -7.96 10.02
CA ASN A 43 2.39 -8.43 10.32
C ASN A 43 3.16 -8.77 9.05
N ASP A 44 2.51 -9.39 8.05
CA ASP A 44 3.14 -9.67 6.77
C ASP A 44 3.49 -8.39 6.03
N VAL A 45 2.59 -7.41 6.04
CA VAL A 45 2.84 -6.09 5.45
C VAL A 45 4.03 -5.42 6.13
N ALA A 46 4.11 -5.51 7.46
CA ALA A 46 5.20 -4.91 8.22
C ALA A 46 6.56 -5.50 7.80
N GLN A 47 6.64 -6.82 7.59
CA GLN A 47 7.88 -7.45 7.14
C GLN A 47 8.29 -6.95 5.75
N LEU A 48 7.35 -6.83 4.82
CA LEU A 48 7.63 -6.29 3.48
C LEU A 48 8.10 -4.84 3.55
N ALA A 49 7.44 -4.03 4.38
CA ALA A 49 7.77 -2.62 4.53
C ALA A 49 9.18 -2.45 5.11
N GLU A 50 9.53 -3.24 6.12
CA GLU A 50 10.85 -3.21 6.72
C GLU A 50 11.93 -3.60 5.72
N ALA A 51 11.68 -4.66 4.95
CA ALA A 51 12.63 -5.10 3.92
C ALA A 51 12.82 -4.06 2.82
N ALA A 52 11.76 -3.33 2.49
CA ALA A 52 11.81 -2.30 1.45
C ALA A 52 12.35 -0.95 1.96
N GLY A 53 12.44 -0.78 3.29
CA GLY A 53 12.79 0.50 3.88
C GLY A 53 11.76 1.59 3.58
N HIS A 54 10.50 1.21 3.40
CA HIS A 54 9.42 2.12 3.03
C HIS A 54 8.14 1.68 3.74
N HIS A 55 7.55 2.56 4.53
CA HIS A 55 6.53 2.18 5.50
C HIS A 55 5.19 2.83 5.17
N PRO A 56 4.11 2.03 5.00
CA PRO A 56 2.76 2.57 4.83
C PRO A 56 2.21 3.08 6.16
N ASP A 57 1.24 3.98 6.08
CA ASP A 57 0.36 4.23 7.21
C ASP A 57 -0.59 3.05 7.33
N ILE A 58 -0.79 2.55 8.54
CA ILE A 58 -1.62 1.39 8.81
C ILE A 58 -2.70 1.77 9.81
N ASP A 59 -3.97 1.64 9.41
CA ASP A 59 -5.12 1.89 10.28
C ASP A 59 -5.86 0.57 10.43
N ILE A 60 -6.04 0.13 11.67
CA ILE A 60 -6.70 -1.14 11.99
C ILE A 60 -7.96 -0.85 12.79
N ARG A 61 -9.09 -1.31 12.31
CA ARG A 61 -10.38 -1.18 12.98
C ARG A 61 -11.04 -2.55 13.03
N TYR A 62 -10.79 -3.28 14.11
CA TYR A 62 -11.21 -4.66 14.31
C TYR A 62 -10.73 -5.53 13.15
N ASN A 63 -11.61 -5.84 12.20
CA ASN A 63 -11.30 -6.71 11.06
C ASN A 63 -11.03 -5.94 9.75
N ARG A 64 -10.95 -4.61 9.82
CA ARG A 64 -10.70 -3.77 8.65
C ARG A 64 -9.33 -3.13 8.75
N VAL A 65 -8.58 -3.20 7.65
CA VAL A 65 -7.24 -2.62 7.56
C VAL A 65 -7.20 -1.64 6.40
N ARG A 66 -6.75 -0.42 6.67
CA ARG A 66 -6.50 0.58 5.64
C ARG A 66 -5.01 0.85 5.58
N LEU A 67 -4.45 0.73 4.39
CA LEU A 67 -3.06 1.03 4.12
C LEU A 67 -2.98 2.26 3.22
N ALA A 68 -2.02 3.16 3.50
CA ALA A 68 -1.77 4.31 2.65
C ALA A 68 -0.28 4.44 2.40
N LEU A 69 0.09 4.60 1.13
CA LEU A 69 1.48 4.70 0.69
C LEU A 69 1.73 6.03 -0.01
N VAL A 70 2.77 6.70 0.42
CA VAL A 70 3.25 7.93 -0.19
C VAL A 70 4.73 8.09 0.15
N THR A 71 5.47 8.79 -0.68
CA THR A 71 6.88 9.10 -0.41
C THR A 71 6.98 10.57 -0.03
N HIS A 72 7.04 10.86 1.27
CA HIS A 72 7.00 12.23 1.78
C HIS A 72 8.14 13.08 1.23
N ASP A 73 9.35 12.54 1.16
CA ASP A 73 10.51 13.27 0.67
C ASP A 73 10.37 13.70 -0.79
N ALA A 74 9.61 12.95 -1.58
CA ALA A 74 9.36 13.28 -2.99
C ALA A 74 8.09 14.13 -3.17
N GLY A 75 7.29 14.27 -2.11
CA GLY A 75 6.04 15.02 -2.16
C GLY A 75 4.90 14.31 -2.87
N GLY A 76 4.95 12.98 -2.99
CA GLY A 76 3.89 12.21 -3.63
C GLY A 76 4.29 10.77 -3.88
N ILE A 77 3.58 10.12 -4.79
CA ILE A 77 3.75 8.70 -5.08
C ILE A 77 4.97 8.50 -5.99
N THR A 78 5.83 7.56 -5.62
CA THR A 78 7.01 7.16 -6.40
C THR A 78 6.93 5.68 -6.75
N GLN A 79 7.94 5.21 -7.47
CA GLN A 79 8.08 3.79 -7.79
C GLN A 79 8.19 2.92 -6.53
N ASN A 80 8.72 3.45 -5.43
CA ASN A 80 8.77 2.71 -4.16
C ASN A 80 7.38 2.35 -3.67
N ASP A 81 6.43 3.27 -3.78
CA ASP A 81 5.04 3.03 -3.38
C ASP A 81 4.39 1.97 -4.26
N ALA A 82 4.55 2.09 -5.57
CA ALA A 82 3.98 1.14 -6.52
C ALA A 82 4.57 -0.26 -6.34
N ALA A 83 5.87 -0.36 -6.13
CA ALA A 83 6.55 -1.64 -5.94
C ALA A 83 6.08 -2.33 -4.65
N LEU A 84 5.97 -1.58 -3.55
CA LEU A 84 5.50 -2.14 -2.28
C LEU A 84 4.03 -2.56 -2.38
N ALA A 85 3.19 -1.74 -3.02
CA ALA A 85 1.79 -2.08 -3.24
C ALA A 85 1.64 -3.40 -3.99
N GLN A 86 2.48 -3.63 -5.01
CA GLN A 86 2.47 -4.89 -5.76
C GLN A 86 2.86 -6.08 -4.87
N LYS A 87 3.87 -5.92 -4.03
CA LYS A 87 4.28 -6.97 -3.10
C LYS A 87 3.17 -7.29 -2.10
N ILE A 88 2.48 -6.27 -1.61
CA ILE A 88 1.34 -6.46 -0.70
C ILE A 88 0.23 -7.23 -1.40
N ASN A 89 -0.09 -6.90 -2.65
CA ASN A 89 -1.09 -7.65 -3.41
C ASN A 89 -0.69 -9.12 -3.55
N ASN A 90 0.59 -9.41 -3.73
CA ASN A 90 1.07 -10.78 -3.88
C ASN A 90 0.91 -11.63 -2.61
N LEU A 91 0.80 -11.01 -1.44
CA LEU A 91 0.54 -11.74 -0.19
C LEU A 91 -0.79 -12.49 -0.23
N ARG A 92 -1.74 -12.01 -1.02
CA ARG A 92 -3.11 -12.52 -1.04
C ARG A 92 -3.44 -13.23 -2.35
N ALA A 93 -2.43 -13.47 -3.14
CA ALA A 93 -2.60 -14.16 -4.43
C ALA A 93 -2.82 -15.67 -4.24
#